data_2056575089743d9825136650a58f1a79
#
_entry.id   2056575089743d9825136650a58f1a79
#
_cell.length_a   1.000
_cell.length_b   1.000
_cell.length_c   1.000
_cell.angle_alpha   90.00
_cell.angle_beta   90.00
_cell.angle_gamma   90.00
#
_symmetry.space_group_name_H-M   'P 1'
#
loop_
_entity.id
_entity.type
_entity.pdbx_description
1 polymer ?
#
loop_
_entity_poly.entity_id
_entity_poly.type
_entity_poly.pdbx_seq_one_letter_code
_entity_poly.pdbx_strand_id
1 'polypeptide(L)'
;MYRRELLQLIIIHFKELLREPGVLFWGIGFPILMAWGLGIAFTGEKETRKNVALVNFSEKSPLGLFLDKNGLKEEYGKGTDSYLVTINDEVFGKNVFRFIPLSSDDATLGVKRGKYQLMIDNRDDSTVFHLDPANPDARLLHLQLVSVLDEKNSEMTFTGSSIVPLEVKGTRYIDFLVPGLLAMNIMMACMWGMSWTIIERRKGNLLRRMMVTPVHRYNILIGLMTARITMNFIEALLLILFAWVYFDIEIQGSIAALAMVFIAGNIAFTGIAILTSSRTSNTEVGNGIINFVNM
;
A
#
# COMPACT_ATOMS: atom_id res chain seq x y z
N MET A 1 47.89 -6.97 -3.27
CA MET A 1 47.73 -7.00 -1.80
C MET A 1 46.40 -6.37 -1.37
N TYR A 2 46.13 -5.15 -1.75
CA TYR A 2 44.89 -4.38 -1.38
C TYR A 2 43.55 -5.07 -1.64
N ARG A 3 43.36 -5.80 -2.75
CA ARG A 3 42.09 -6.45 -3.06
C ARG A 3 41.73 -7.60 -2.09
N ARG A 4 42.72 -8.33 -1.61
CA ARG A 4 42.49 -9.45 -0.65
C ARG A 4 42.10 -8.92 0.73
N GLU A 5 42.71 -7.83 1.18
CA GLU A 5 42.40 -7.16 2.44
C GLU A 5 40.96 -6.60 2.44
N LEU A 6 40.57 -5.94 1.36
CA LEU A 6 39.23 -5.41 1.20
C LEU A 6 38.17 -6.52 1.21
N LEU A 7 38.40 -7.62 0.48
CA LEU A 7 37.52 -8.78 0.46
C LEU A 7 37.37 -9.41 1.84
N GLN A 8 38.47 -9.57 2.59
CA GLN A 8 38.41 -10.10 3.94
C GLN A 8 37.60 -9.18 4.88
N LEU A 9 37.76 -7.87 4.76
CA LEU A 9 36.98 -6.92 5.55
C LEU A 9 35.48 -7.01 5.23
N ILE A 10 35.12 -7.09 3.95
CA ILE A 10 33.73 -7.25 3.53
C ILE A 10 33.13 -8.54 4.10
N ILE A 11 33.85 -9.66 4.01
CA ILE A 11 33.41 -10.97 4.52
C ILE A 11 33.22 -10.94 6.05
N ILE A 12 34.16 -10.30 6.76
CA ILE A 12 34.08 -10.18 8.23
C ILE A 12 32.83 -9.36 8.61
N HIS A 13 32.63 -8.21 8.00
CA HIS A 13 31.46 -7.36 8.29
C HIS A 13 30.15 -8.01 7.90
N PHE A 14 30.11 -8.72 6.78
CA PHE A 14 28.93 -9.45 6.37
C PHE A 14 28.59 -10.58 7.36
N LYS A 15 29.60 -11.33 7.83
CA LYS A 15 29.39 -12.34 8.86
C LYS A 15 28.96 -11.75 10.21
N GLU A 16 29.42 -10.56 10.55
CA GLU A 16 29.00 -9.82 11.74
C GLU A 16 27.51 -9.51 11.66
N LEU A 17 27.05 -8.93 10.54
CA LEU A 17 25.63 -8.63 10.30
C LEU A 17 24.73 -9.88 10.35
N LEU A 18 25.18 -10.99 9.76
CA LEU A 18 24.44 -12.26 9.80
C LEU A 18 24.34 -12.90 11.19
N ARG A 19 25.24 -12.55 12.09
CA ARG A 19 25.25 -13.09 13.47
C ARG A 19 24.42 -12.24 14.43
N GLU A 20 23.97 -11.09 14.02
CA GLU A 20 23.11 -10.22 14.82
C GLU A 20 21.63 -10.51 14.54
N PRO A 21 20.91 -11.25 15.41
CA PRO A 21 19.52 -11.62 15.17
C PRO A 21 18.60 -10.41 15.10
N GLY A 22 18.95 -9.31 15.78
CA GLY A 22 18.22 -8.05 15.69
C GLY A 22 18.25 -7.44 14.29
N VAL A 23 19.42 -7.46 13.63
CA VAL A 23 19.57 -6.93 12.25
C VAL A 23 18.73 -7.78 11.27
N LEU A 24 18.77 -9.10 11.40
CA LEU A 24 18.00 -10.01 10.56
C LEU A 24 16.49 -9.85 10.77
N PHE A 25 16.06 -9.71 12.02
CA PHE A 25 14.64 -9.50 12.32
C PHE A 25 14.12 -8.18 11.75
N TRP A 26 14.80 -7.07 12.03
CA TRP A 26 14.35 -5.75 11.58
C TRP A 26 14.56 -5.52 10.10
N GLY A 27 15.59 -6.12 9.49
CA GLY A 27 15.90 -5.97 8.06
C GLY A 27 15.07 -6.89 7.16
N ILE A 28 14.80 -8.12 7.58
CA ILE A 28 14.10 -9.14 6.77
C ILE A 28 12.73 -9.46 7.36
N GLY A 29 12.67 -9.85 8.63
CA GLY A 29 11.44 -10.33 9.25
C GLY A 29 10.35 -9.28 9.34
N PHE A 30 10.68 -8.11 9.84
CA PHE A 30 9.72 -7.02 10.04
C PHE A 30 9.11 -6.50 8.73
N PRO A 31 9.86 -6.18 7.65
CA PRO A 31 9.27 -5.77 6.38
C PRO A 31 8.36 -6.83 5.77
N ILE A 32 8.71 -8.10 5.87
CA ILE A 32 7.88 -9.20 5.37
C ILE A 32 6.58 -9.31 6.18
N LEU A 33 6.66 -9.25 7.53
CA LEU A 33 5.48 -9.26 8.40
C LEU A 33 4.58 -8.06 8.15
N MET A 34 5.14 -6.88 7.95
CA MET A 34 4.38 -5.66 7.62
C MET A 34 3.73 -5.77 6.24
N ALA A 35 4.45 -6.24 5.23
CA ALA A 35 3.90 -6.46 3.91
C ALA A 35 2.75 -7.48 3.94
N TRP A 36 2.94 -8.57 4.68
CA TRP A 36 1.91 -9.61 4.86
C TRP A 36 0.69 -9.09 5.61
N GLY A 37 0.89 -8.48 6.79
CA GLY A 37 -0.19 -7.99 7.65
C GLY A 37 -1.01 -6.86 6.99
N LEU A 38 -0.33 -5.83 6.49
CA LEU A 38 -0.98 -4.71 5.79
C LEU A 38 -1.52 -5.14 4.42
N GLY A 39 -0.80 -6.02 3.74
CA GLY A 39 -1.26 -6.59 2.48
C GLY A 39 -2.60 -7.28 2.65
N ILE A 40 -2.75 -8.21 3.60
CA ILE A 40 -4.03 -8.87 3.88
C ILE A 40 -5.09 -7.87 4.34
N ALA A 41 -4.73 -6.94 5.23
CA ALA A 41 -5.67 -5.97 5.77
C ALA A 41 -6.27 -5.04 4.70
N PHE A 42 -5.50 -4.70 3.67
CA PHE A 42 -5.90 -3.73 2.64
C PHE A 42 -6.11 -4.34 1.25
N THR A 43 -5.69 -5.59 1.01
CA THR A 43 -5.95 -6.32 -0.24
C THR A 43 -7.20 -7.20 -0.14
N GLY A 44 -7.70 -7.47 1.09
CA GLY A 44 -8.99 -8.13 1.26
C GLY A 44 -10.04 -7.35 0.48
N GLU A 45 -10.70 -8.02 -0.45
CA GLU A 45 -11.93 -7.54 -1.08
C GLU A 45 -12.91 -7.21 0.05
N LYS A 46 -12.85 -6.00 0.58
CA LYS A 46 -13.96 -5.46 1.35
C LYS A 46 -15.09 -5.42 0.36
N GLU A 47 -16.05 -6.35 0.49
CA GLU A 47 -17.36 -6.19 -0.13
C GLU A 47 -17.80 -4.77 0.22
N THR A 48 -17.54 -3.84 -0.69
CA THR A 48 -17.88 -2.44 -0.46
C THR A 48 -19.38 -2.36 -0.63
N ARG A 49 -20.09 -2.49 0.49
CA ARG A 49 -21.53 -2.36 0.51
C ARG A 49 -21.89 -0.90 0.22
N LYS A 50 -22.39 -0.65 -0.95
CA LYS A 50 -22.78 0.68 -1.42
C LYS A 50 -24.26 0.88 -1.12
N ASN A 51 -24.56 1.85 -0.26
CA ASN A 51 -25.93 2.13 0.16
C ASN A 51 -26.58 3.13 -0.79
N VAL A 52 -27.70 2.73 -1.36
CA VAL A 52 -28.53 3.50 -2.28
C VAL A 52 -29.90 3.73 -1.64
N ALA A 53 -30.32 4.98 -1.51
CA ALA A 53 -31.65 5.33 -1.02
C ALA A 53 -32.67 5.23 -2.16
N LEU A 54 -33.81 4.57 -1.93
CA LEU A 54 -34.93 4.51 -2.86
C LEU A 54 -36.08 5.37 -2.35
N VAL A 55 -36.57 6.25 -3.19
CA VAL A 55 -37.75 7.09 -2.91
C VAL A 55 -38.85 6.74 -3.88
N ASN A 56 -40.11 6.81 -3.44
CA ASN A 56 -41.28 6.45 -4.23
C ASN A 56 -41.20 5.04 -4.81
N PHE A 57 -40.64 4.10 -4.03
CA PHE A 57 -40.44 2.73 -4.46
C PHE A 57 -41.78 2.01 -4.65
N SER A 58 -42.00 1.41 -5.83
CA SER A 58 -43.15 0.54 -6.14
C SER A 58 -42.61 -0.82 -6.62
N GLU A 59 -43.10 -1.89 -6.04
CA GLU A 59 -42.74 -3.27 -6.48
C GLU A 59 -43.10 -3.54 -7.94
N LYS A 60 -44.09 -2.79 -8.48
CA LYS A 60 -44.53 -2.93 -9.88
C LYS A 60 -43.71 -2.10 -10.86
N SER A 61 -42.81 -1.24 -10.37
CA SER A 61 -41.91 -0.47 -11.23
C SER A 61 -40.86 -1.37 -11.88
N PRO A 62 -40.30 -0.99 -13.02
CA PRO A 62 -39.22 -1.73 -13.66
C PRO A 62 -38.06 -2.01 -12.73
N LEU A 63 -37.67 -1.02 -11.89
CA LEU A 63 -36.67 -1.18 -10.86
C LEU A 63 -37.11 -2.14 -9.75
N GLY A 64 -38.38 -2.13 -9.35
CA GLY A 64 -38.97 -3.04 -8.37
C GLY A 64 -38.94 -4.50 -8.85
N LEU A 65 -39.32 -4.75 -10.08
CA LEU A 65 -39.25 -6.08 -10.72
C LEU A 65 -37.79 -6.57 -10.83
N PHE A 66 -36.87 -5.70 -11.15
CA PHE A 66 -35.42 -6.01 -11.17
C PHE A 66 -34.92 -6.40 -9.77
N LEU A 67 -35.28 -5.64 -8.74
CA LEU A 67 -34.87 -5.90 -7.35
C LEU A 67 -35.53 -7.18 -6.80
N ASP A 68 -36.77 -7.48 -7.14
CA ASP A 68 -37.44 -8.70 -6.71
C ASP A 68 -36.84 -9.96 -7.36
N LYS A 69 -36.39 -9.83 -8.62
CA LYS A 69 -35.76 -10.92 -9.38
C LYS A 69 -34.30 -11.20 -8.98
N ASN A 70 -33.52 -10.14 -8.70
CA ASN A 70 -32.09 -10.26 -8.51
C ASN A 70 -31.61 -9.90 -7.08
N GLY A 71 -32.48 -9.38 -6.22
CA GLY A 71 -32.16 -8.91 -4.89
C GLY A 71 -32.49 -9.95 -3.80
N LEU A 72 -31.61 -10.03 -2.80
CA LEU A 72 -31.90 -10.73 -1.54
C LEU A 72 -32.52 -9.72 -0.56
N LYS A 73 -33.71 -10.04 -0.03
CA LYS A 73 -34.35 -9.22 1.00
C LYS A 73 -33.61 -9.41 2.33
N GLU A 74 -33.10 -8.33 2.89
CA GLU A 74 -32.43 -8.31 4.20
C GLU A 74 -33.00 -7.17 5.04
N GLU A 75 -33.25 -7.42 6.32
CA GLU A 75 -33.75 -6.39 7.25
C GLU A 75 -32.65 -5.37 7.55
N TYR A 76 -32.92 -4.08 7.29
CA TYR A 76 -32.03 -2.97 7.56
C TYR A 76 -32.56 -2.13 8.74
N GLY A 77 -31.96 -2.30 9.92
CA GLY A 77 -32.39 -1.57 11.12
C GLY A 77 -33.74 -2.03 11.68
N LYS A 78 -34.45 -1.16 12.36
CA LYS A 78 -35.73 -1.48 12.95
C LYS A 78 -36.87 -1.46 11.92
N GLY A 79 -37.06 -2.57 11.22
CA GLY A 79 -38.30 -2.81 10.45
C GLY A 79 -38.34 -2.22 9.02
N THR A 80 -37.18 -1.93 8.42
CA THR A 80 -37.10 -1.49 7.01
C THR A 80 -36.50 -2.62 6.18
N ASP A 81 -37.25 -3.13 5.21
CA ASP A 81 -36.75 -4.12 4.25
C ASP A 81 -35.77 -3.45 3.29
N SER A 82 -34.60 -4.06 3.09
CA SER A 82 -33.62 -3.64 2.11
C SER A 82 -33.36 -4.74 1.10
N TYR A 83 -33.03 -4.36 -0.13
CA TYR A 83 -32.70 -5.28 -1.19
C TYR A 83 -31.20 -5.28 -1.41
N LEU A 84 -30.56 -6.44 -1.26
CA LEU A 84 -29.15 -6.66 -1.54
C LEU A 84 -28.99 -7.24 -2.95
N VAL A 85 -28.36 -6.49 -3.83
CA VAL A 85 -28.01 -6.96 -5.17
C VAL A 85 -26.51 -7.12 -5.26
N THR A 86 -26.06 -8.35 -5.43
CA THR A 86 -24.65 -8.64 -5.68
C THR A 86 -24.41 -8.67 -7.18
N ILE A 87 -23.52 -7.81 -7.63
CA ILE A 87 -23.13 -7.70 -9.02
C ILE A 87 -21.69 -8.14 -9.13
N ASN A 88 -21.49 -9.19 -9.92
CA ASN A 88 -20.18 -9.72 -10.22
C ASN A 88 -19.84 -9.27 -11.64
N ASP A 89 -19.14 -8.16 -11.75
CA ASP A 89 -18.70 -7.61 -13.01
C ASP A 89 -17.22 -8.00 -13.21
N GLU A 90 -16.86 -8.46 -14.42
CA GLU A 90 -15.47 -8.82 -14.75
C GLU A 90 -14.52 -7.61 -14.63
N VAL A 91 -15.06 -6.40 -14.73
CA VAL A 91 -14.33 -5.15 -14.74
C VAL A 91 -14.26 -4.49 -13.37
N PHE A 92 -15.40 -4.42 -12.66
CA PHE A 92 -15.51 -3.72 -11.37
C PHE A 92 -15.46 -4.67 -10.15
N GLY A 93 -15.27 -5.98 -10.37
CA GLY A 93 -15.23 -6.98 -9.33
C GLY A 93 -16.59 -7.20 -8.66
N LYS A 94 -16.59 -7.82 -7.47
CA LYS A 94 -17.79 -8.11 -6.71
C LYS A 94 -18.26 -6.87 -5.94
N ASN A 95 -19.31 -6.21 -6.42
CA ASN A 95 -19.95 -5.07 -5.77
C ASN A 95 -21.30 -5.49 -5.15
N VAL A 96 -21.53 -5.08 -3.90
CA VAL A 96 -22.79 -5.33 -3.20
C VAL A 96 -23.52 -4.00 -3.04
N PHE A 97 -24.65 -3.86 -3.75
CA PHE A 97 -25.50 -2.69 -3.65
C PHE A 97 -26.63 -3.00 -2.69
N ARG A 98 -26.82 -2.13 -1.69
CA ARG A 98 -27.93 -2.19 -0.77
C ARG A 98 -28.92 -1.08 -1.08
N PHE A 99 -30.09 -1.44 -1.55
CA PHE A 99 -31.19 -0.51 -1.84
C PHE A 99 -32.11 -0.44 -0.64
N ILE A 100 -32.34 0.75 -0.13
CA ILE A 100 -33.08 0.98 1.10
C ILE A 100 -34.27 1.90 0.76
N PRO A 101 -35.54 1.40 0.81
CA PRO A 101 -36.69 2.24 0.64
C PRO A 101 -36.84 3.23 1.80
N LEU A 102 -36.94 4.52 1.49
CA LEU A 102 -36.99 5.60 2.46
C LEU A 102 -37.98 6.69 2.05
N SER A 103 -38.39 7.51 3.02
CA SER A 103 -39.12 8.75 2.71
C SER A 103 -38.19 9.75 1.99
N SER A 104 -38.78 10.65 1.20
CA SER A 104 -38.03 11.67 0.45
C SER A 104 -37.15 12.55 1.36
N ASP A 105 -37.67 12.90 2.54
CA ASP A 105 -36.97 13.74 3.51
C ASP A 105 -35.77 13.01 4.14
N ASP A 106 -35.96 11.77 4.56
CA ASP A 106 -34.89 10.95 5.16
C ASP A 106 -33.80 10.60 4.15
N ALA A 107 -34.17 10.33 2.91
CA ALA A 107 -33.24 10.06 1.82
C ALA A 107 -32.37 11.29 1.53
N THR A 108 -32.99 12.46 1.40
CA THR A 108 -32.29 13.74 1.14
C THR A 108 -31.34 14.10 2.29
N LEU A 109 -31.80 13.96 3.54
CA LEU A 109 -30.95 14.19 4.70
C LEU A 109 -29.80 13.18 4.79
N GLY A 110 -30.05 11.93 4.42
CA GLY A 110 -29.06 10.87 4.39
C GLY A 110 -27.96 11.08 3.37
N VAL A 111 -28.33 11.54 2.16
CA VAL A 111 -27.35 11.90 1.11
C VAL A 111 -26.51 13.10 1.56
N LYS A 112 -27.11 14.16 2.09
CA LYS A 112 -26.38 15.32 2.61
C LYS A 112 -25.42 14.98 3.75
N ARG A 113 -25.74 13.98 4.55
CA ARG A 113 -24.88 13.48 5.66
C ARG A 113 -23.86 12.44 5.21
N GLY A 114 -23.81 12.08 3.93
CA GLY A 114 -22.93 11.06 3.39
C GLY A 114 -23.26 9.61 3.81
N LYS A 115 -24.47 9.37 4.38
CA LYS A 115 -24.93 8.05 4.77
C LYS A 115 -25.29 7.19 3.55
N TYR A 116 -25.85 7.83 2.53
CA TYR A 116 -26.18 7.25 1.23
C TYR A 116 -25.39 7.99 0.16
N GLN A 117 -24.81 7.26 -0.78
CA GLN A 117 -24.00 7.86 -1.85
C GLN A 117 -24.89 8.31 -3.01
N LEU A 118 -26.04 7.68 -3.20
CA LEU A 118 -26.95 7.94 -4.29
C LEU A 118 -28.38 7.80 -3.79
N MET A 119 -29.28 8.64 -4.31
CA MET A 119 -30.73 8.52 -4.14
C MET A 119 -31.38 8.29 -5.51
N ILE A 120 -32.26 7.32 -5.60
CA ILE A 120 -33.06 7.02 -6.78
C ILE A 120 -34.49 7.37 -6.47
N ASP A 121 -35.06 8.31 -7.22
CA ASP A 121 -36.48 8.70 -7.16
C ASP A 121 -37.19 8.09 -8.37
N ASN A 122 -38.15 7.21 -8.07
CA ASN A 122 -38.89 6.47 -9.08
C ASN A 122 -40.29 7.09 -9.23
N ARG A 123 -40.46 7.99 -10.20
CA ARG A 123 -41.74 8.66 -10.52
C ARG A 123 -42.33 8.06 -11.78
N ASP A 124 -43.48 7.46 -11.64
CA ASP A 124 -44.43 6.92 -12.65
C ASP A 124 -43.83 6.23 -13.90
N ASP A 125 -42.85 6.74 -14.58
CA ASP A 125 -42.20 6.10 -15.74
C ASP A 125 -40.76 6.59 -15.95
N SER A 126 -40.25 7.38 -15.02
CA SER A 126 -38.89 7.92 -15.08
C SER A 126 -38.11 7.69 -13.80
N THR A 127 -36.93 7.12 -13.92
CA THR A 127 -35.99 6.94 -12.81
C THR A 127 -35.02 8.13 -12.77
N VAL A 128 -35.09 8.93 -11.72
CA VAL A 128 -34.24 10.10 -11.54
C VAL A 128 -33.19 9.81 -10.49
N PHE A 129 -31.91 10.01 -10.84
CA PHE A 129 -30.78 9.84 -9.95
C PHE A 129 -30.40 11.17 -9.30
N HIS A 130 -30.40 11.22 -7.98
CA HIS A 130 -29.94 12.38 -7.21
C HIS A 130 -28.63 12.02 -6.51
N LEU A 131 -27.58 12.73 -6.83
CA LEU A 131 -26.24 12.55 -6.27
C LEU A 131 -25.58 13.92 -6.02
N ASP A 132 -24.61 13.95 -5.13
CA ASP A 132 -23.75 15.11 -4.96
C ASP A 132 -22.70 15.13 -6.08
N PRO A 133 -22.74 16.10 -7.02
CA PRO A 133 -21.78 16.17 -8.12
C PRO A 133 -20.35 16.42 -7.67
N ALA A 134 -20.13 16.91 -6.45
CA ALA A 134 -18.81 17.11 -5.86
C ALA A 134 -18.22 15.81 -5.28
N ASN A 135 -19.03 14.77 -5.14
CA ASN A 135 -18.57 13.47 -4.60
C ASN A 135 -18.22 12.51 -5.75
N PRO A 136 -16.91 12.22 -5.96
CA PRO A 136 -16.46 11.32 -7.03
C PRO A 136 -16.97 9.89 -6.86
N ASP A 137 -17.14 9.42 -5.62
CA ASP A 137 -17.63 8.07 -5.32
C ASP A 137 -19.11 7.92 -5.72
N ALA A 138 -19.93 8.94 -5.49
CA ALA A 138 -21.33 8.96 -5.90
C ALA A 138 -21.48 8.94 -7.43
N ARG A 139 -20.60 9.65 -8.13
CA ARG A 139 -20.58 9.68 -9.60
C ARG A 139 -20.16 8.33 -10.18
N LEU A 140 -19.16 7.70 -9.60
CA LEU A 140 -18.69 6.36 -9.99
C LEU A 140 -19.78 5.31 -9.74
N LEU A 141 -20.48 5.41 -8.59
CA LEU A 141 -21.60 4.56 -8.25
C LEU A 141 -22.76 4.67 -9.24
N HIS A 142 -23.11 5.90 -9.64
CA HIS A 142 -24.13 6.15 -10.65
C HIS A 142 -23.78 5.46 -11.98
N LEU A 143 -22.55 5.63 -12.46
CA LEU A 143 -22.10 5.01 -13.70
C LEU A 143 -22.14 3.47 -13.64
N GLN A 144 -21.73 2.88 -12.53
CA GLN A 144 -21.80 1.44 -12.31
C GLN A 144 -23.25 0.91 -12.28
N LEU A 145 -24.14 1.63 -11.62
CA LEU A 145 -25.56 1.28 -11.57
C LEU A 145 -26.23 1.33 -12.93
N VAL A 146 -25.95 2.40 -13.68
CA VAL A 146 -26.50 2.58 -15.03
C VAL A 146 -26.04 1.47 -15.96
N SER A 147 -24.75 1.10 -15.95
CA SER A 147 -24.22 0.01 -16.79
C SER A 147 -24.88 -1.32 -16.49
N VAL A 148 -25.13 -1.61 -15.22
CA VAL A 148 -25.75 -2.87 -14.78
C VAL A 148 -27.25 -2.94 -15.09
N LEU A 149 -27.94 -1.83 -14.93
CA LEU A 149 -29.37 -1.74 -15.25
C LEU A 149 -29.60 -1.84 -16.76
N ASP A 150 -28.70 -1.28 -17.56
CA ASP A 150 -28.75 -1.30 -19.04
C ASP A 150 -28.44 -2.71 -19.60
N GLU A 151 -27.45 -3.42 -19.01
CA GLU A 151 -27.03 -4.75 -19.47
C GLU A 151 -28.07 -5.85 -19.16
N LYS A 152 -28.77 -5.72 -18.01
CA LYS A 152 -29.72 -6.75 -17.55
C LYS A 152 -31.18 -6.50 -17.94
N ASN A 153 -31.54 -5.33 -18.43
CA ASN A 153 -32.89 -4.96 -18.84
C ASN A 153 -32.88 -4.32 -20.25
N SER A 154 -33.03 -5.15 -21.27
CA SER A 154 -33.13 -4.69 -22.67
C SER A 154 -34.32 -3.75 -22.97
N GLU A 155 -35.22 -3.53 -22.01
CA GLU A 155 -36.39 -2.65 -22.12
C GLU A 155 -36.15 -1.24 -21.52
N MET A 156 -35.05 -1.02 -20.78
CA MET A 156 -34.66 0.27 -20.25
C MET A 156 -33.44 0.78 -21.01
N THR A 157 -33.66 1.59 -22.05
CA THR A 157 -32.59 2.32 -22.69
C THR A 157 -32.14 3.48 -21.80
N PHE A 158 -31.23 3.21 -20.88
CA PHE A 158 -30.43 4.28 -20.33
C PHE A 158 -29.39 4.64 -21.40
N THR A 159 -29.50 5.85 -21.95
CA THR A 159 -28.51 6.37 -22.90
C THR A 159 -27.16 6.51 -22.16
N GLY A 160 -26.48 5.39 -21.98
CA GLY A 160 -25.21 5.28 -21.27
C GLY A 160 -24.07 5.21 -22.25
N SER A 161 -23.11 6.10 -22.15
CA SER A 161 -21.80 5.97 -22.75
C SER A 161 -21.15 4.67 -22.33
N SER A 162 -20.71 3.85 -23.29
CA SER A 162 -19.89 2.67 -22.99
C SER A 162 -18.61 3.12 -22.28
N ILE A 163 -18.48 2.71 -21.03
CA ILE A 163 -17.26 2.95 -20.28
C ILE A 163 -16.32 1.82 -20.67
N VAL A 164 -15.26 2.15 -21.39
CA VAL A 164 -14.13 1.23 -21.58
C VAL A 164 -13.22 1.43 -20.37
N PRO A 165 -13.16 0.46 -19.43
CA PRO A 165 -12.29 0.59 -18.29
C PRO A 165 -10.84 0.51 -18.78
N LEU A 166 -10.08 1.53 -18.46
CA LEU A 166 -8.63 1.40 -18.49
C LEU A 166 -8.25 0.50 -17.29
N GLU A 167 -7.91 -0.75 -17.55
CA GLU A 167 -7.18 -1.55 -16.57
C GLU A 167 -5.84 -0.88 -16.29
N VAL A 168 -5.80 -0.01 -15.32
CA VAL A 168 -4.54 0.52 -14.80
C VAL A 168 -4.02 -0.52 -13.81
N LYS A 169 -3.22 -1.48 -14.29
CA LYS A 169 -2.42 -2.35 -13.44
C LYS A 169 -1.58 -1.46 -12.51
N GLY A 170 -1.61 -1.72 -11.21
CA GLY A 170 -0.80 -0.99 -10.23
C GLY A 170 -1.58 -0.03 -9.33
N THR A 171 -2.91 -0.17 -9.25
CA THR A 171 -3.76 0.65 -8.36
C THR A 171 -4.05 -0.01 -7.01
N ARG A 172 -3.62 -1.26 -6.80
CA ARG A 172 -3.81 -1.94 -5.52
C ARG A 172 -2.92 -1.28 -4.45
N TYR A 173 -3.43 -1.17 -3.23
CA TYR A 173 -2.68 -0.62 -2.09
C TYR A 173 -1.31 -1.30 -1.90
N ILE A 174 -1.25 -2.61 -2.11
CA ILE A 174 -0.04 -3.40 -1.97
C ILE A 174 1.05 -3.02 -3.00
N ASP A 175 0.65 -2.63 -4.22
CA ASP A 175 1.59 -2.23 -5.28
C ASP A 175 2.33 -0.94 -4.93
N PHE A 176 1.73 -0.10 -4.09
CA PHE A 176 2.34 1.10 -3.53
C PHE A 176 3.09 0.82 -2.21
N LEU A 177 2.54 -0.08 -1.38
CA LEU A 177 3.08 -0.41 -0.06
C LEU A 177 4.47 -1.03 -0.16
N VAL A 178 4.68 -2.01 -1.06
CA VAL A 178 5.94 -2.74 -1.17
C VAL A 178 7.12 -1.85 -1.55
N PRO A 179 7.04 -0.98 -2.57
CA PRO A 179 8.11 -0.01 -2.85
C PRO A 179 8.35 0.97 -1.70
N GLY A 180 7.30 1.39 -1.01
CA GLY A 180 7.40 2.25 0.18
C GLY A 180 8.15 1.58 1.34
N LEU A 181 7.82 0.32 1.65
CA LEU A 181 8.54 -0.48 2.65
C LEU A 181 10.00 -0.70 2.27
N LEU A 182 10.28 -0.94 0.98
CA LEU A 182 11.64 -1.06 0.46
C LEU A 182 12.46 0.21 0.70
N ALA A 183 11.92 1.38 0.33
CA ALA A 183 12.58 2.66 0.51
C ALA A 183 12.82 2.95 2.00
N MET A 184 11.82 2.73 2.85
CA MET A 184 11.92 2.90 4.29
C MET A 184 12.96 1.95 4.90
N ASN A 185 12.99 0.69 4.46
CA ASN A 185 13.97 -0.29 4.94
C ASN A 185 15.40 0.12 4.60
N ILE A 186 15.66 0.58 3.36
CA ILE A 186 16.99 1.07 2.95
C ILE A 186 17.42 2.26 3.84
N MET A 187 16.53 3.22 4.05
CA MET A 187 16.80 4.38 4.89
C MET A 187 17.14 3.96 6.32
N MET A 188 16.25 3.19 6.96
CA MET A 188 16.43 2.71 8.33
C MET A 188 17.69 1.87 8.50
N ALA A 189 17.91 0.92 7.59
CA ALA A 189 19.04 0.03 7.61
C ALA A 189 20.38 0.77 7.46
N CYS A 190 20.46 1.77 6.59
CA CYS A 190 21.65 2.58 6.43
C CYS A 190 21.85 3.50 7.64
N MET A 191 20.82 4.24 8.05
CA MET A 191 20.90 5.22 9.13
C MET A 191 21.20 4.56 10.48
N TRP A 192 20.36 3.60 10.89
CA TRP A 192 20.57 2.91 12.17
C TRP A 192 21.76 1.95 12.13
N GLY A 193 21.79 1.05 11.14
CA GLY A 193 22.81 0.00 11.08
C GLY A 193 24.21 0.55 10.92
N MET A 194 24.41 1.49 10.01
CA MET A 194 25.74 2.05 9.73
C MET A 194 26.18 3.05 10.80
N SER A 195 25.31 3.99 11.17
CA SER A 195 25.65 5.00 12.18
C SER A 195 25.95 4.36 13.53
N TRP A 196 25.09 3.42 13.95
CA TRP A 196 25.27 2.69 15.22
C TRP A 196 26.60 1.96 15.25
N THR A 197 26.89 1.19 14.21
CA THR A 197 28.16 0.44 14.10
C THR A 197 29.37 1.35 14.21
N ILE A 198 29.36 2.54 13.57
CA ILE A 198 30.48 3.48 13.62
C ILE A 198 30.61 4.07 15.04
N ILE A 199 29.50 4.49 15.67
CA ILE A 199 29.49 5.09 17.01
C ILE A 199 30.02 4.07 18.04
N GLU A 200 29.54 2.84 17.98
CA GLU A 200 29.92 1.75 18.90
C GLU A 200 31.41 1.40 18.76
N ARG A 201 31.90 1.25 17.55
CA ARG A 201 33.33 1.02 17.30
C ARG A 201 34.22 2.19 17.74
N ARG A 202 33.71 3.42 17.66
CA ARG A 202 34.39 4.60 18.17
C ARG A 202 34.45 4.60 19.70
N LYS A 203 33.33 4.30 20.37
CA LYS A 203 33.23 4.19 21.83
C LYS A 203 34.16 3.11 22.37
N GLY A 204 34.22 1.94 21.71
CA GLY A 204 35.10 0.83 22.08
C GLY A 204 36.58 1.01 21.71
N ASN A 205 36.98 2.17 21.18
CA ASN A 205 38.34 2.43 20.64
C ASN A 205 38.78 1.43 19.55
N LEU A 206 37.83 0.70 18.97
CA LEU A 206 38.09 -0.32 17.96
C LEU A 206 38.65 0.32 16.69
N LEU A 207 38.11 1.47 16.28
CA LEU A 207 38.62 2.25 15.14
C LEU A 207 40.08 2.67 15.33
N ARG A 208 40.48 3.07 16.56
CA ARG A 208 41.87 3.41 16.86
C ARG A 208 42.78 2.20 16.73
N ARG A 209 42.38 1.04 17.22
CA ARG A 209 43.14 -0.22 17.11
C ARG A 209 43.26 -0.68 15.65
N MET A 210 42.21 -0.51 14.85
CA MET A 210 42.24 -0.82 13.41
C MET A 210 43.17 0.13 12.65
N MET A 211 43.32 1.38 13.07
CA MET A 211 44.22 2.35 12.44
C MET A 211 45.74 2.09 12.72
N VAL A 212 46.05 1.26 13.69
CA VAL A 212 47.44 0.81 13.96
C VAL A 212 47.83 -0.35 13.04
N THR A 213 46.86 -1.01 12.44
CA THR A 213 47.10 -2.06 11.43
C THR A 213 47.50 -1.43 10.10
N PRO A 214 48.25 -2.11 9.22
CA PRO A 214 48.69 -1.58 7.93
C PRO A 214 47.54 -1.49 6.90
N VAL A 215 46.29 -1.34 7.36
CA VAL A 215 45.10 -1.22 6.54
C VAL A 215 44.77 0.25 6.28
N HIS A 216 44.51 0.61 5.03
CA HIS A 216 44.10 1.97 4.68
C HIS A 216 42.73 2.31 5.27
N ARG A 217 42.59 3.49 5.86
CA ARG A 217 41.38 4.01 6.47
C ARG A 217 40.16 3.93 5.55
N TYR A 218 40.35 4.20 4.25
CA TYR A 218 39.32 4.13 3.24
C TYR A 218 38.80 2.70 3.04
N ASN A 219 39.68 1.68 3.13
CA ASN A 219 39.27 0.29 2.97
C ASN A 219 38.34 -0.19 4.08
N ILE A 220 38.48 0.35 5.29
CA ILE A 220 37.59 0.05 6.41
C ILE A 220 36.19 0.57 6.13
N LEU A 221 36.07 1.84 5.70
CA LEU A 221 34.77 2.44 5.38
C LEU A 221 34.12 1.80 4.15
N ILE A 222 34.89 1.59 3.09
CA ILE A 222 34.41 0.93 1.87
C ILE A 222 33.95 -0.50 2.19
N GLY A 223 34.68 -1.21 3.04
CA GLY A 223 34.30 -2.56 3.48
C GLY A 223 32.96 -2.58 4.22
N LEU A 224 32.75 -1.64 5.14
CA LEU A 224 31.49 -1.46 5.87
C LEU A 224 30.33 -1.13 4.92
N MET A 225 30.55 -0.13 4.04
CA MET A 225 29.54 0.29 3.05
C MET A 225 29.13 -0.88 2.14
N THR A 226 30.13 -1.58 1.57
CA THR A 226 29.87 -2.68 0.65
C THR A 226 29.13 -3.82 1.33
N ALA A 227 29.54 -4.20 2.55
CA ALA A 227 28.86 -5.24 3.31
C ALA A 227 27.40 -4.86 3.60
N ARG A 228 27.14 -3.59 3.96
CA ARG A 228 25.77 -3.10 4.22
C ARG A 228 24.92 -3.07 2.96
N ILE A 229 25.44 -2.52 1.85
CA ILE A 229 24.73 -2.50 0.57
C ILE A 229 24.39 -3.92 0.11
N THR A 230 25.34 -4.86 0.27
CA THR A 230 25.10 -6.27 -0.08
C THR A 230 23.99 -6.88 0.78
N MET A 231 23.97 -6.57 2.09
CA MET A 231 22.91 -7.04 2.99
C MET A 231 21.56 -6.44 2.61
N ASN A 232 21.49 -5.12 2.41
CA ASN A 232 20.27 -4.45 1.97
C ASN A 232 19.75 -5.00 0.63
N PHE A 233 20.65 -5.42 -0.26
CA PHE A 233 20.27 -6.05 -1.53
C PHE A 233 19.60 -7.40 -1.31
N ILE A 234 20.11 -8.22 -0.38
CA ILE A 234 19.49 -9.49 -0.01
C ILE A 234 18.12 -9.26 0.63
N GLU A 235 18.01 -8.30 1.56
CA GLU A 235 16.77 -7.92 2.22
C GLU A 235 15.71 -7.47 1.20
N ALA A 236 16.09 -6.61 0.26
CA ALA A 236 15.23 -6.14 -0.82
C ALA A 236 14.76 -7.26 -1.73
N LEU A 237 15.68 -8.16 -2.12
CA LEU A 237 15.38 -9.29 -2.98
C LEU A 237 14.39 -10.25 -2.31
N LEU A 238 14.56 -10.53 -1.02
CA LEU A 238 13.64 -11.38 -0.25
C LEU A 238 12.26 -10.75 -0.13
N LEU A 239 12.17 -9.44 0.11
CA LEU A 239 10.89 -8.72 0.18
C LEU A 239 10.17 -8.72 -1.17
N ILE A 240 10.87 -8.44 -2.27
CA ILE A 240 10.31 -8.47 -3.62
C ILE A 240 9.86 -9.88 -3.98
N LEU A 241 10.66 -10.90 -3.69
CA LEU A 241 10.31 -12.30 -3.94
C LEU A 241 9.06 -12.71 -3.16
N PHE A 242 8.96 -12.33 -1.89
CA PHE A 242 7.78 -12.57 -1.08
C PHE A 242 6.54 -11.87 -1.66
N ALA A 243 6.67 -10.60 -2.04
CA ALA A 243 5.57 -9.83 -2.62
C ALA A 243 5.10 -10.41 -3.97
N TRP A 244 6.02 -10.87 -4.79
CA TRP A 244 5.71 -11.54 -6.05
C TRP A 244 4.99 -12.87 -5.85
N VAL A 245 5.48 -13.73 -4.94
CA VAL A 245 4.89 -15.07 -4.71
C VAL A 245 3.54 -15.00 -4.00
N TYR A 246 3.38 -14.10 -3.04
CA TYR A 246 2.19 -14.06 -2.19
C TYR A 246 1.09 -13.12 -2.71
N PHE A 247 1.45 -12.00 -3.31
CA PHE A 247 0.50 -10.97 -3.77
C PHE A 247 0.45 -10.83 -5.29
N ASP A 248 1.22 -11.61 -6.04
CA ASP A 248 1.29 -11.56 -7.51
C ASP A 248 1.56 -10.12 -8.01
N ILE A 249 2.55 -9.47 -7.39
CA ILE A 249 2.95 -8.11 -7.75
C ILE A 249 3.89 -8.18 -8.95
N GLU A 250 3.50 -7.54 -10.04
CA GLU A 250 4.36 -7.35 -11.21
C GLU A 250 5.16 -6.05 -11.09
N ILE A 251 6.46 -6.12 -11.34
CA ILE A 251 7.32 -4.93 -11.41
C ILE A 251 6.98 -4.17 -12.70
N GLN A 252 6.29 -3.05 -12.57
CA GLN A 252 5.97 -2.18 -13.70
C GLN A 252 7.15 -1.26 -13.98
N GLY A 253 7.80 -1.44 -15.13
CA GLY A 253 8.88 -0.58 -15.58
C GLY A 253 10.24 -1.29 -15.74
N SER A 254 11.30 -0.50 -15.78
CA SER A 254 12.66 -1.01 -16.01
C SER A 254 13.31 -1.50 -14.73
N ILE A 255 13.67 -2.78 -14.68
CA ILE A 255 14.45 -3.37 -13.57
C ILE A 255 15.80 -2.64 -13.41
N ALA A 256 16.40 -2.18 -14.52
CA ALA A 256 17.64 -1.41 -14.47
C ALA A 256 17.46 -0.06 -13.76
N ALA A 257 16.34 0.63 -14.00
CA ALA A 257 16.01 1.87 -13.31
C ALA A 257 15.82 1.63 -11.80
N LEU A 258 15.11 0.57 -11.42
CA LEU A 258 14.93 0.17 -10.02
C LEU A 258 16.29 -0.11 -9.35
N ALA A 259 17.17 -0.84 -10.00
CA ALA A 259 18.52 -1.13 -9.50
C ALA A 259 19.36 0.14 -9.34
N MET A 260 19.28 1.08 -10.28
CA MET A 260 20.00 2.36 -10.18
C MET A 260 19.52 3.20 -9.00
N VAL A 261 18.18 3.31 -8.83
CA VAL A 261 17.59 4.04 -7.69
C VAL A 261 17.95 3.37 -6.36
N PHE A 262 17.92 2.04 -6.32
CA PHE A 262 18.32 1.26 -5.14
C PHE A 262 19.77 1.54 -4.75
N ILE A 263 20.72 1.47 -5.68
CA ILE A 263 22.15 1.73 -5.44
C ILE A 263 22.36 3.19 -5.03
N ALA A 264 21.76 4.14 -5.75
CA ALA A 264 21.88 5.56 -5.45
C ALA A 264 21.33 5.88 -4.04
N GLY A 265 20.18 5.34 -3.67
CA GLY A 265 19.60 5.48 -2.34
C GLY A 265 20.53 4.93 -1.24
N ASN A 266 21.05 3.72 -1.43
CA ASN A 266 22.00 3.12 -0.48
C ASN A 266 23.26 3.98 -0.30
N ILE A 267 23.85 4.50 -1.37
CA ILE A 267 25.02 5.36 -1.31
C ILE A 267 24.70 6.67 -0.59
N ALA A 268 23.58 7.30 -0.92
CA ALA A 268 23.14 8.55 -0.32
C ALA A 268 22.91 8.42 1.19
N PHE A 269 22.07 7.44 1.61
CA PHE A 269 21.76 7.24 3.03
C PHE A 269 22.98 6.75 3.83
N THR A 270 23.84 5.92 3.23
CA THR A 270 25.10 5.54 3.88
C THR A 270 26.03 6.74 4.04
N GLY A 271 26.11 7.64 3.06
CA GLY A 271 26.86 8.89 3.15
C GLY A 271 26.37 9.77 4.29
N ILE A 272 25.04 9.95 4.41
CA ILE A 272 24.42 10.70 5.52
C ILE A 272 24.72 10.01 6.86
N ALA A 273 24.60 8.69 6.93
CA ALA A 273 24.91 7.91 8.13
C ALA A 273 26.35 8.09 8.61
N ILE A 274 27.31 8.08 7.70
CA ILE A 274 28.74 8.36 8.02
C ILE A 274 28.90 9.79 8.50
N LEU A 275 28.26 10.76 7.85
CA LEU A 275 28.33 12.16 8.23
C LEU A 275 27.81 12.38 9.65
N THR A 276 26.63 11.87 9.96
CA THR A 276 25.99 11.98 11.28
C THR A 276 26.80 11.29 12.38
N SER A 277 27.29 10.08 12.12
CA SER A 277 28.11 9.32 13.07
C SER A 277 29.52 9.88 13.25
N SER A 278 30.02 10.67 12.30
CA SER A 278 31.36 11.27 12.39
C SER A 278 31.45 12.33 13.49
N ARG A 279 30.36 12.96 13.86
CA ARG A 279 30.28 14.09 14.79
C ARG A 279 30.17 13.71 16.27
N THR A 280 29.78 12.47 16.58
CA THR A 280 29.55 12.07 17.97
C THR A 280 30.22 10.73 18.30
N SER A 281 30.67 10.62 19.56
CA SER A 281 31.10 9.37 20.19
C SER A 281 30.17 8.95 21.33
N ASN A 282 29.17 9.79 21.64
CA ASN A 282 28.17 9.48 22.65
C ASN A 282 26.97 8.82 21.95
N THR A 283 26.61 7.62 22.44
CA THR A 283 25.49 6.81 21.92
C THR A 283 24.15 7.50 22.02
N GLU A 284 23.89 8.27 23.12
CA GLU A 284 22.61 8.97 23.33
C GLU A 284 22.44 10.13 22.33
N VAL A 285 23.48 10.94 22.16
CA VAL A 285 23.49 12.03 21.18
C VAL A 285 23.39 11.46 19.76
N GLY A 286 24.08 10.34 19.49
CA GLY A 286 23.98 9.63 18.21
C GLY A 286 22.56 9.20 17.90
N ASN A 287 21.86 8.57 18.85
CA ASN A 287 20.47 8.17 18.72
C ASN A 287 19.54 9.37 18.44
N GLY A 288 19.75 10.46 19.15
CA GLY A 288 18.98 11.69 18.92
C GLY A 288 19.13 12.23 17.50
N ILE A 289 20.37 12.28 16.99
CA ILE A 289 20.64 12.74 15.62
C ILE A 289 20.06 11.78 14.57
N ILE A 290 20.22 10.46 14.76
CA ILE A 290 19.68 9.45 13.84
C ILE A 290 18.17 9.56 13.78
N ASN A 291 17.48 9.66 14.92
CA ASN A 291 16.04 9.81 14.98
C ASN A 291 15.58 11.11 14.30
N PHE A 292 16.27 12.23 14.55
CA PHE A 292 15.93 13.51 13.93
C PHE A 292 16.05 13.48 12.40
N VAL A 293 17.03 12.78 11.86
CA VAL A 293 17.24 12.67 10.40
C VAL A 293 16.23 11.68 9.79
N ASN A 294 15.76 10.69 10.55
CA ASN A 294 14.77 9.70 10.08
C ASN A 294 13.31 10.18 10.18
N MET A 295 13.04 11.28 10.86
CA MET A 295 11.73 11.93 10.91
C MET A 295 11.45 12.73 9.64
#